data_a2479c1bb361163cf37c9e8534be16f4
#
_entry.id   a2479c1bb361163cf37c9e8534be16f4
#
_cell.length_a   1.000
_cell.length_b   1.000
_cell.length_c   1.000
_cell.angle_alpha   90.00
_cell.angle_beta   90.00
_cell.angle_gamma   90.00
#
_symmetry.space_group_name_H-M   'P 1'
#
loop_
_entity.id
_entity.type
_entity.pdbx_description
1 polymer ?
#
loop_
_entity_poly.entity_id
_entity_poly.type
_entity_poly.pdbx_seq_one_letter_code
_entity_poly.pdbx_strand_id
1 'polypeptide(L)'
;MRVEALSQCRLVWTMTVTFRCCIMFGIMYLGFMAIMPQNASADNAVAKGREIVRQHCTRCHVVPDMNPYGGIGSTPSFAALKWLSDWEHRFEVFYTLPPHPALVNVQGITEERSASLPAFVKEIELQIDDIDAVLAF
;
A
#
# COMPACT_ATOMS: atom_id res chain seq x y z
N MET A 1 57.41 25.82 -38.39
CA MET A 1 56.44 26.32 -37.33
C MET A 1 54.99 26.38 -37.74
N ARG A 2 54.49 25.66 -38.77
CA ARG A 2 53.02 25.66 -39.13
C ARG A 2 52.32 24.33 -38.94
N VAL A 3 53.04 23.28 -38.63
CA VAL A 3 52.46 21.92 -38.50
C VAL A 3 52.02 21.58 -37.09
N GLU A 4 52.61 22.16 -36.06
CA GLU A 4 52.27 21.92 -34.65
C GLU A 4 50.95 22.56 -34.22
N ALA A 5 50.57 23.70 -34.79
CA ALA A 5 49.33 24.39 -34.46
C ALA A 5 48.07 23.64 -34.88
N LEU A 6 48.14 22.83 -35.94
CA LEU A 6 47.01 22.03 -36.42
C LEU A 6 46.80 20.74 -35.58
N SER A 7 47.88 20.21 -35.00
CA SER A 7 47.78 19.04 -34.11
C SER A 7 47.08 19.38 -32.77
N GLN A 8 47.38 20.52 -32.19
CA GLN A 8 46.79 21.00 -30.95
C GLN A 8 45.28 21.30 -31.12
N CYS A 9 44.89 21.86 -32.25
CA CYS A 9 43.51 22.19 -32.52
C CYS A 9 42.60 20.95 -32.69
N ARG A 10 43.14 19.85 -33.25
CA ARG A 10 42.39 18.58 -33.36
C ARG A 10 42.18 17.88 -32.02
N LEU A 11 43.18 17.92 -31.12
CA LEU A 11 43.07 17.28 -29.80
C LEU A 11 42.02 17.96 -28.91
N VAL A 12 41.97 19.28 -28.91
CA VAL A 12 40.98 20.05 -28.14
C VAL A 12 39.58 19.83 -28.67
N TRP A 13 39.42 19.70 -30.00
CA TRP A 13 38.09 19.50 -30.60
C TRP A 13 37.53 18.10 -30.31
N THR A 14 38.35 17.05 -30.30
CA THR A 14 37.92 15.69 -29.95
C THR A 14 37.57 15.56 -28.47
N MET A 15 38.28 16.21 -27.54
CA MET A 15 37.95 16.19 -26.11
C MET A 15 36.65 16.92 -25.80
N THR A 16 36.33 18.01 -26.46
CA THR A 16 35.08 18.75 -26.23
C THR A 16 33.86 18.01 -26.79
N VAL A 17 33.99 17.28 -27.88
CA VAL A 17 32.90 16.49 -28.46
C VAL A 17 32.58 15.25 -27.59
N THR A 18 33.64 14.52 -27.14
CA THR A 18 33.41 13.34 -26.25
C THR A 18 32.87 13.73 -24.92
N PHE A 19 33.29 14.86 -24.31
CA PHE A 19 32.78 15.32 -23.03
C PHE A 19 31.29 15.73 -23.11
N ARG A 20 30.89 16.39 -24.20
CA ARG A 20 29.47 16.74 -24.44
C ARG A 20 28.60 15.50 -24.68
N CYS A 21 29.11 14.49 -25.36
CA CYS A 21 28.40 13.25 -25.62
C CYS A 21 28.16 12.46 -24.31
N CYS A 22 29.16 12.39 -23.42
CA CYS A 22 29.04 11.73 -22.12
C CYS A 22 28.02 12.43 -21.19
N ILE A 23 27.96 13.78 -21.20
CA ILE A 23 27.01 14.54 -20.39
C ILE A 23 25.56 14.30 -20.88
N MET A 24 25.35 14.32 -22.21
CA MET A 24 24.02 14.08 -22.79
C MET A 24 23.52 12.65 -22.54
N PHE A 25 24.42 11.64 -22.63
CA PHE A 25 24.08 10.25 -22.29
C PHE A 25 23.82 10.07 -20.78
N GLY A 26 24.57 10.74 -19.91
CA GLY A 26 24.38 10.72 -18.47
C GLY A 26 23.03 11.31 -18.03
N ILE A 27 22.62 12.43 -18.63
CA ILE A 27 21.34 13.08 -18.35
C ILE A 27 20.16 12.23 -18.83
N MET A 28 20.29 11.56 -19.98
CA MET A 28 19.26 10.68 -20.52
C MET A 28 19.09 9.41 -19.67
N TYR A 29 20.17 8.90 -19.06
CA TYR A 29 20.13 7.72 -18.19
C TYR A 29 19.54 8.04 -16.80
N LEU A 30 19.82 9.21 -16.24
CA LEU A 30 19.24 9.70 -14.99
C LEU A 30 17.72 10.00 -15.11
N GLY A 31 17.27 10.46 -16.28
CA GLY A 31 15.85 10.70 -16.54
C GLY A 31 15.01 9.41 -16.67
N PHE A 32 15.61 8.29 -17.08
CA PHE A 32 14.89 7.02 -17.26
C PHE A 32 14.65 6.27 -15.93
N MET A 33 15.47 6.51 -14.90
CA MET A 33 15.29 5.89 -13.57
C MET A 33 14.15 6.51 -12.73
N ALA A 34 13.62 7.67 -13.13
CA ALA A 34 12.61 8.37 -12.35
C ALA A 34 11.14 7.98 -12.66
N ILE A 35 10.92 7.11 -13.66
CA ILE A 35 9.57 6.64 -14.02
C ILE A 35 9.40 5.20 -13.54
N MET A 36 9.48 5.00 -12.23
CA MET A 36 8.95 3.78 -11.62
C MET A 36 7.43 3.95 -11.49
N PRO A 37 6.60 3.03 -11.99
CA PRO A 37 5.15 3.11 -11.79
C PRO A 37 4.84 2.86 -10.31
N GLN A 38 4.56 3.92 -9.56
CA GLN A 38 4.13 3.84 -8.15
C GLN A 38 2.72 3.23 -8.02
N ASN A 39 1.98 3.10 -9.12
CA ASN A 39 0.61 2.59 -9.13
C ASN A 39 0.50 1.11 -8.76
N ALA A 40 1.51 0.28 -9.08
CA ALA A 40 1.46 -1.16 -8.79
C ALA A 40 1.40 -1.48 -7.28
N SER A 41 1.95 -0.62 -6.42
CA SER A 41 1.91 -0.82 -4.96
C SER A 41 0.52 -0.50 -4.39
N ALA A 42 -0.13 0.56 -4.86
CA ALA A 42 -1.48 0.95 -4.43
C ALA A 42 -2.52 -0.09 -4.88
N ASP A 43 -2.44 -0.55 -6.13
CA ASP A 43 -3.33 -1.59 -6.65
C ASP A 43 -3.20 -2.90 -5.87
N ASN A 44 -1.99 -3.27 -5.46
CA ASN A 44 -1.75 -4.44 -4.63
C ASN A 44 -2.34 -4.29 -3.22
N ALA A 45 -2.24 -3.10 -2.60
CA ALA A 45 -2.83 -2.83 -1.29
C ALA A 45 -4.35 -2.95 -1.33
N VAL A 46 -4.99 -2.34 -2.33
CA VAL A 46 -6.44 -2.44 -2.54
C VAL A 46 -6.87 -3.90 -2.77
N ALA A 47 -6.15 -4.65 -3.60
CA ALA A 47 -6.46 -6.06 -3.85
C ALA A 47 -6.31 -6.92 -2.58
N LYS A 48 -5.26 -6.70 -1.79
CA LYS A 48 -5.04 -7.35 -0.49
C LYS A 48 -6.17 -7.01 0.49
N GLY A 49 -6.50 -5.73 0.62
CA GLY A 49 -7.59 -5.27 1.50
C GLY A 49 -8.93 -5.86 1.12
N ARG A 50 -9.23 -5.90 -0.18
CA ARG A 50 -10.44 -6.55 -0.70
C ARG A 50 -10.54 -8.01 -0.28
N GLU A 51 -9.44 -8.76 -0.36
CA GLU A 51 -9.43 -10.18 0.01
C GLU A 51 -9.60 -10.36 1.52
N ILE A 52 -8.94 -9.56 2.36
CA ILE A 52 -9.11 -9.56 3.82
C ILE A 52 -10.56 -9.28 4.20
N VAL A 53 -11.14 -8.22 3.62
CA VAL A 53 -12.54 -7.86 3.86
C VAL A 53 -13.47 -9.00 3.46
N ARG A 54 -13.25 -9.62 2.30
CA ARG A 54 -14.04 -10.75 1.82
C ARG A 54 -13.99 -11.95 2.77
N GLN A 55 -12.82 -12.28 3.31
CA GLN A 55 -12.62 -13.44 4.17
C GLN A 55 -13.13 -13.23 5.60
N HIS A 56 -12.96 -12.03 6.14
CA HIS A 56 -13.11 -11.80 7.57
C HIS A 56 -14.25 -10.85 7.92
N CYS A 57 -14.52 -9.81 7.12
CA CYS A 57 -15.46 -8.76 7.48
C CYS A 57 -16.90 -9.05 7.02
N THR A 58 -17.07 -9.72 5.86
CA THR A 58 -18.39 -10.01 5.26
C THR A 58 -19.27 -10.91 6.12
N ARG A 59 -18.71 -11.61 7.10
CA ARG A 59 -19.46 -12.44 8.05
C ARG A 59 -20.40 -11.59 8.94
N CYS A 60 -20.00 -10.36 9.24
CA CYS A 60 -20.73 -9.47 10.12
C CYS A 60 -21.18 -8.18 9.43
N HIS A 61 -20.35 -7.64 8.54
CA HIS A 61 -20.65 -6.41 7.83
C HIS A 61 -21.23 -6.66 6.43
N VAL A 62 -22.15 -5.80 6.03
CA VAL A 62 -22.53 -5.70 4.61
C VAL A 62 -21.46 -4.89 3.88
N VAL A 63 -20.87 -5.47 2.85
CA VAL A 63 -19.98 -4.81 1.90
C VAL A 63 -20.69 -4.81 0.54
N PRO A 64 -21.11 -3.66 0.00
CA PRO A 64 -22.05 -3.59 -1.13
C PRO A 64 -21.70 -4.47 -2.32
N ASP A 65 -20.42 -4.49 -2.71
CA ASP A 65 -19.94 -5.21 -3.88
C ASP A 65 -19.60 -6.70 -3.64
N MET A 66 -19.77 -7.18 -2.40
CA MET A 66 -19.39 -8.55 -2.01
C MET A 66 -20.57 -9.35 -1.48
N ASN A 67 -21.35 -8.79 -0.55
CA ASN A 67 -22.43 -9.48 0.13
C ASN A 67 -23.62 -8.54 0.44
N PRO A 68 -24.26 -7.93 -0.57
CA PRO A 68 -25.26 -6.87 -0.37
C PRO A 68 -26.47 -7.31 0.48
N TYR A 69 -26.69 -8.61 0.59
CA TYR A 69 -27.79 -9.21 1.37
C TYR A 69 -27.30 -10.02 2.59
N GLY A 70 -25.98 -9.93 2.88
CA GLY A 70 -25.35 -10.66 3.98
C GLY A 70 -25.21 -9.82 5.25
N GLY A 71 -24.23 -10.22 6.06
CA GLY A 71 -23.92 -9.53 7.32
C GLY A 71 -24.92 -9.81 8.45
N ILE A 72 -24.77 -9.05 9.54
CA ILE A 72 -25.65 -9.10 10.72
C ILE A 72 -26.41 -7.79 10.79
N GLY A 73 -27.75 -7.85 10.94
CA GLY A 73 -28.62 -6.67 10.85
C GLY A 73 -28.31 -5.55 11.84
N SER A 74 -27.68 -5.86 12.98
CA SER A 74 -27.24 -4.88 13.99
C SER A 74 -25.84 -4.30 13.71
N THR A 75 -25.13 -4.79 12.68
CA THR A 75 -23.77 -4.36 12.33
C THR A 75 -23.84 -3.35 11.20
N PRO A 76 -23.19 -2.18 11.32
CA PRO A 76 -23.22 -1.18 10.26
C PRO A 76 -22.53 -1.69 8.98
N SER A 77 -23.09 -1.36 7.82
CA SER A 77 -22.43 -1.66 6.55
C SER A 77 -21.18 -0.79 6.35
N PHE A 78 -20.25 -1.25 5.51
CA PHE A 78 -19.08 -0.42 5.12
C PHE A 78 -19.51 0.89 4.49
N ALA A 79 -20.59 0.88 3.69
CA ALA A 79 -21.14 2.11 3.15
C ALA A 79 -21.61 3.07 4.25
N ALA A 80 -22.31 2.58 5.26
CA ALA A 80 -22.77 3.41 6.38
C ALA A 80 -21.59 3.95 7.22
N LEU A 81 -20.54 3.14 7.41
CA LEU A 81 -19.34 3.58 8.12
C LEU A 81 -18.63 4.71 7.38
N LYS A 82 -18.51 4.63 6.07
CA LYS A 82 -17.85 5.68 5.22
C LYS A 82 -18.60 7.03 5.20
N TRP A 83 -19.83 7.10 5.71
CA TRP A 83 -20.55 8.36 5.89
C TRP A 83 -20.19 9.10 7.18
N LEU A 84 -19.46 8.46 8.10
CA LEU A 84 -19.02 9.09 9.33
C LEU A 84 -17.84 10.03 9.05
N SER A 85 -17.79 11.17 9.75
CA SER A 85 -16.69 12.14 9.56
C SER A 85 -15.32 11.63 10.03
N ASP A 86 -15.30 10.59 10.87
CA ASP A 86 -14.12 9.96 11.45
C ASP A 86 -13.91 8.52 10.92
N TRP A 87 -14.46 8.21 9.76
CA TRP A 87 -14.46 6.84 9.22
C TRP A 87 -13.03 6.27 9.01
N GLU A 88 -12.09 7.06 8.52
CA GLU A 88 -10.70 6.63 8.32
C GLU A 88 -10.09 6.17 9.64
N HIS A 89 -10.17 7.02 10.65
CA HIS A 89 -9.67 6.68 11.98
C HIS A 89 -10.35 5.42 12.57
N ARG A 90 -11.64 5.24 12.35
CA ARG A 90 -12.34 4.01 12.78
C ARG A 90 -11.83 2.76 12.10
N PHE A 91 -11.46 2.86 10.83
CA PHE A 91 -10.86 1.74 10.10
C PHE A 91 -9.40 1.50 10.50
N GLU A 92 -8.64 2.53 10.87
CA GLU A 92 -7.27 2.37 11.40
C GLU A 92 -7.24 1.64 12.75
N VAL A 93 -8.22 1.88 13.60
CA VAL A 93 -8.23 1.37 14.98
C VAL A 93 -9.37 0.38 15.25
N PHE A 94 -10.01 -0.19 14.22
CA PHE A 94 -11.22 -1.02 14.41
C PHE A 94 -10.99 -2.18 15.36
N TYR A 95 -9.81 -2.77 15.37
CA TYR A 95 -9.43 -3.88 16.26
C TYR A 95 -9.49 -3.51 17.76
N THR A 96 -9.49 -2.22 18.09
CA THR A 96 -9.69 -1.73 19.48
C THR A 96 -11.16 -1.42 19.82
N LEU A 97 -12.02 -1.32 18.81
CA LEU A 97 -13.42 -0.94 18.99
C LEU A 97 -14.30 -2.18 19.17
N PRO A 98 -15.13 -2.24 20.21
CA PRO A 98 -16.03 -3.37 20.40
C PRO A 98 -16.95 -3.61 19.18
N PRO A 99 -17.19 -4.87 18.80
CA PRO A 99 -16.80 -6.11 19.46
C PRO A 99 -15.47 -6.71 19.01
N HIS A 100 -14.69 -6.03 18.17
CA HIS A 100 -13.51 -6.56 17.50
C HIS A 100 -12.40 -7.08 18.44
N PRO A 101 -12.11 -6.45 19.62
CA PRO A 101 -11.06 -6.97 20.51
C PRO A 101 -11.25 -8.43 20.94
N ALA A 102 -12.50 -8.92 20.92
CA ALA A 102 -12.79 -10.32 21.24
C ALA A 102 -12.60 -11.27 20.04
N LEU A 103 -12.41 -10.74 18.84
CA LEU A 103 -12.44 -11.49 17.57
C LEU A 103 -11.16 -11.33 16.74
N VAL A 104 -10.46 -10.21 16.90
CA VAL A 104 -9.33 -9.81 16.05
C VAL A 104 -8.08 -9.68 16.91
N ASN A 105 -7.01 -10.32 16.46
CA ASN A 105 -5.66 -10.18 16.97
C ASN A 105 -4.79 -9.53 15.90
N VAL A 106 -4.14 -8.41 16.24
CA VAL A 106 -3.13 -7.78 15.39
C VAL A 106 -1.77 -8.10 15.98
N GLN A 107 -0.98 -8.89 15.25
CA GLN A 107 0.30 -9.41 15.72
C GLN A 107 1.24 -8.29 16.17
N GLY A 108 1.75 -8.42 17.40
CA GLY A 108 2.68 -7.46 17.98
C GLY A 108 2.04 -6.17 18.52
N ILE A 109 0.70 -6.01 18.39
CA ILE A 109 -0.04 -4.82 18.85
C ILE A 109 -1.09 -5.19 19.90
N THR A 110 -1.92 -6.18 19.63
CA THR A 110 -2.95 -6.60 20.58
C THR A 110 -2.42 -7.71 21.50
N GLU A 111 -3.00 -7.83 22.68
CA GLU A 111 -2.70 -8.95 23.57
C GLU A 111 -3.21 -10.26 22.97
N GLU A 112 -2.48 -11.34 23.25
CA GLU A 112 -2.93 -12.68 22.86
C GLU A 112 -4.27 -13.00 23.53
N ARG A 113 -5.11 -13.69 22.78
CA ARG A 113 -6.43 -14.09 23.26
C ARG A 113 -6.32 -14.96 24.50
N SER A 114 -7.08 -14.60 25.54
CA SER A 114 -7.17 -15.42 26.75
C SER A 114 -7.75 -16.80 26.45
N ALA A 115 -7.11 -17.84 26.96
CA ALA A 115 -7.62 -19.22 26.90
C ALA A 115 -8.97 -19.42 27.59
N SER A 116 -9.43 -18.44 28.37
CA SER A 116 -10.77 -18.44 29.02
C SER A 116 -11.89 -18.05 28.07
N LEU A 117 -11.58 -17.48 26.87
CA LEU A 117 -12.60 -17.13 25.88
C LEU A 117 -13.15 -18.39 25.18
N PRO A 118 -14.42 -18.38 24.80
CA PRO A 118 -15.05 -19.53 24.18
C PRO A 118 -14.33 -19.98 22.90
N ALA A 119 -13.98 -21.26 22.81
CA ALA A 119 -13.24 -21.84 21.69
C ALA A 119 -14.01 -21.88 20.36
N PHE A 120 -15.30 -21.63 20.36
CA PHE A 120 -16.12 -21.63 19.13
C PHE A 120 -16.00 -20.34 18.29
N VAL A 121 -15.37 -19.30 18.84
CA VAL A 121 -15.10 -18.09 18.08
C VAL A 121 -13.69 -18.23 17.48
N LYS A 122 -13.62 -18.41 16.16
CA LYS A 122 -12.36 -18.41 15.45
C LYS A 122 -11.77 -16.99 15.44
N GLU A 123 -10.58 -16.86 15.98
CA GLU A 123 -9.82 -15.62 15.97
C GLU A 123 -9.41 -15.24 14.54
N ILE A 124 -9.42 -13.96 14.25
CA ILE A 124 -8.92 -13.35 13.01
C ILE A 124 -7.56 -12.77 13.33
N GLU A 125 -6.52 -13.38 12.76
CA GLU A 125 -5.14 -12.89 12.92
C GLU A 125 -4.81 -11.96 11.75
N LEU A 126 -4.36 -10.76 12.06
CA LEU A 126 -3.95 -9.74 11.10
C LEU A 126 -2.55 -9.23 11.43
N GLN A 127 -1.86 -8.75 10.39
CA GLN A 127 -0.64 -7.95 10.50
C GLN A 127 -1.01 -6.46 10.48
N ILE A 128 -0.09 -5.59 10.89
CA ILE A 128 -0.33 -4.15 10.81
C ILE A 128 -0.56 -3.68 9.36
N ASP A 129 0.18 -4.23 8.40
CA ASP A 129 0.02 -3.94 6.98
C ASP A 129 -1.35 -4.37 6.41
N ASP A 130 -2.04 -5.29 7.09
CA ASP A 130 -3.39 -5.70 6.72
C ASP A 130 -4.41 -4.62 7.04
N ILE A 131 -4.18 -3.85 8.12
CA ILE A 131 -5.01 -2.71 8.48
C ILE A 131 -4.92 -1.64 7.40
N ASP A 132 -3.69 -1.29 6.98
CA ASP A 132 -3.46 -0.34 5.89
C ASP A 132 -4.12 -0.79 4.59
N ALA A 133 -4.05 -2.09 4.29
CA ALA A 133 -4.68 -2.66 3.11
C ALA A 133 -6.22 -2.58 3.17
N VAL A 134 -6.82 -2.84 4.33
CA VAL A 134 -8.28 -2.70 4.53
C VAL A 134 -8.72 -1.24 4.37
N LEU A 135 -7.93 -0.29 4.87
CA LEU A 135 -8.19 1.14 4.71
C LEU A 135 -8.07 1.59 3.24
N ALA A 136 -7.14 1.02 2.49
CA ALA A 136 -6.94 1.32 1.06
C ALA A 136 -8.08 0.82 0.17
N PHE A 137 -8.80 -0.24 0.57
CA PHE A 137 -9.97 -0.80 -0.11
C PHE A 137 -11.25 0.01 0.14
#